data_cda13022013b12fce42ef8600aac95bf
#
_entry.id   cda13022013b12fce42ef8600aac95bf
#
_cell.length_a   1.000
_cell.length_b   1.000
_cell.length_c   1.000
_cell.angle_alpha   90.00
_cell.angle_beta   90.00
_cell.angle_gamma   90.00
#
_symmetry.space_group_name_H-M   'P 1'
#
loop_
_entity.id
_entity.type
_entity.pdbx_description
1 polymer ?
#
loop_
_entity_poly.entity_id
_entity_poly.type
_entity_poly.pdbx_seq_one_letter_code
_entity_poly.pdbx_strand_id
1 'polypeptide(L)' 'MATGSVKWFNEAKGFGFIAQEGGTDVFVHYSSITGSGFKTLAEGERVEFDLAEGPKGPQASNVRKLA' A
#
# COMPACT_ATOMS: atom_id res chain seq x y z
N MET A 1 11.59 -0.77 -7.02
CA MET A 1 10.54 -0.32 -6.10
C MET A 1 9.60 0.64 -6.78
N ALA A 2 8.34 0.56 -6.42
CA ALA A 2 7.33 1.43 -7.00
C ALA A 2 6.91 2.46 -5.97
N THR A 3 6.36 3.57 -6.45
CA THR A 3 5.82 4.61 -5.58
C THR A 3 4.38 4.89 -5.98
N GLY A 4 3.60 5.32 -5.01
CA GLY A 4 2.22 5.67 -5.26
C GLY A 4 1.64 6.43 -4.10
N SER A 5 0.34 6.70 -4.17
CA SER A 5 -0.36 7.33 -3.07
C SER A 5 -1.52 6.44 -2.64
N VAL A 6 -1.81 6.47 -1.35
CA VAL A 6 -2.87 5.64 -0.79
C VAL A 6 -4.21 6.16 -1.29
N LYS A 7 -4.97 5.29 -1.95
CA LYS A 7 -6.29 5.64 -2.42
C LYS A 7 -7.28 5.60 -1.27
N TRP A 8 -7.24 4.53 -0.50
CA TRP A 8 -7.98 4.40 0.74
C TRP A 8 -7.43 3.21 1.52
N PHE A 9 -7.66 3.21 2.81
CA PHE A 9 -7.23 2.12 3.66
C PHE A 9 -8.24 1.94 4.79
N ASN A 10 -8.67 0.70 5.00
CA ASN A 10 -9.64 0.37 6.04
C ASN A 10 -8.91 -0.29 7.21
N GLU A 11 -8.75 0.46 8.30
CA GLU A 11 -8.04 -0.04 9.47
C GLU A 11 -8.75 -1.22 10.12
N ALA A 12 -10.07 -1.22 10.10
CA ALA A 12 -10.83 -2.28 10.75
C ALA A 12 -10.64 -3.61 10.05
N LYS A 13 -10.54 -3.58 8.71
CA LYS A 13 -10.33 -4.79 7.94
C LYS A 13 -8.87 -5.05 7.65
N GLY A 14 -8.02 -4.05 7.80
CA GLY A 14 -6.60 -4.21 7.64
C GLY A 14 -6.09 -4.25 6.21
N PHE A 15 -6.81 -3.62 5.27
CA PHE A 15 -6.37 -3.59 3.88
C PHE A 15 -6.85 -2.32 3.18
N GLY A 16 -6.27 -2.07 2.03
CA GLY A 16 -6.65 -0.93 1.23
C GLY A 16 -6.04 -1.02 -0.15
N PHE A 17 -6.01 0.11 -0.84
CA PHE A 17 -5.45 0.19 -2.19
C PHE A 17 -4.55 1.39 -2.34
N ILE A 18 -3.50 1.21 -3.12
CA ILE A 18 -2.55 2.26 -3.47
C ILE A 18 -2.72 2.56 -4.94
N ALA A 19 -2.89 3.84 -5.27
CA ALA A 19 -2.94 4.27 -6.66
C ALA A 19 -1.51 4.53 -7.11
N GLN A 20 -1.01 3.72 -8.02
CA GLN A 20 0.34 3.92 -8.54
C GLN A 20 0.31 4.74 -9.83
N GLU A 21 1.43 5.32 -10.16
CA GLU A 21 1.55 6.04 -11.42
C GLU A 21 1.37 5.03 -12.55
N GLY A 22 0.55 5.40 -13.51
CA GLY A 22 0.20 4.49 -14.57
C GLY A 22 -1.22 3.95 -14.43
N GLY A 23 -1.86 4.22 -13.30
CA GLY A 23 -3.29 4.02 -13.16
C GLY A 23 -3.78 2.69 -12.65
N THR A 24 -2.92 1.75 -12.35
CA THR A 24 -3.34 0.47 -11.79
C THR A 24 -3.35 0.53 -10.27
N ASP A 25 -4.48 0.18 -9.67
CA ASP A 25 -4.57 0.12 -8.22
C ASP A 25 -3.88 -1.14 -7.72
N VAL A 26 -3.19 -1.01 -6.61
CA VAL A 26 -2.42 -2.11 -6.02
C VAL A 26 -3.00 -2.42 -4.65
N PHE A 27 -3.31 -3.67 -4.41
CA PHE A 27 -3.82 -4.12 -3.12
C PHE A 27 -2.71 -4.06 -2.06
N VAL A 28 -3.05 -3.61 -0.87
CA VAL A 28 -2.11 -3.59 0.26
C VAL A 28 -2.81 -4.10 1.50
N HIS A 29 -2.12 -4.98 2.22
CA HIS A 29 -2.60 -5.52 3.49
C HIS A 29 -1.72 -4.99 4.61
N TYR A 30 -2.27 -4.83 5.81
CA TYR A 30 -1.51 -4.26 6.91
C TYR A 30 -0.23 -5.03 7.22
N SER A 31 -0.22 -6.33 6.98
CA SER A 31 0.96 -7.14 7.21
C SER A 31 2.09 -6.83 6.22
N SER A 32 1.77 -6.14 5.14
CA SER A 32 2.77 -5.74 4.15
C SER A 32 3.38 -4.39 4.45
N ILE A 33 2.86 -3.69 5.45
CA ILE A 33 3.39 -2.39 5.83
C ILE A 33 4.57 -2.61 6.78
N THR A 34 5.73 -2.06 6.41
CA THR A 34 6.93 -2.21 7.21
C THR A 34 7.16 -0.95 8.04
N GLY A 35 7.98 -1.09 9.05
CA GLY A 35 8.31 0.02 9.92
C GLY A 35 7.75 -0.20 11.30
N SER A 36 8.17 0.65 12.24
CA SER A 36 7.69 0.60 13.60
C SER A 36 6.48 1.51 13.76
N GLY A 37 5.58 1.15 14.64
CA GLY A 37 4.44 1.99 14.93
C GLY A 37 3.17 1.52 14.21
N PHE A 38 2.37 2.46 13.79
CA PHE A 38 1.07 2.16 13.23
C PHE A 38 1.16 1.53 11.85
N LYS A 39 0.45 0.43 11.69
CA LYS A 39 0.35 -0.24 10.40
C LYS A 39 -0.91 0.21 9.70
N THR A 40 -1.06 1.50 9.56
CA THR A 40 -2.17 2.09 8.85
C THR A 40 -1.65 3.13 7.87
N LEU A 41 -2.45 3.40 6.85
CA LEU A 41 -2.11 4.37 5.82
C LEU A 41 -3.21 5.40 5.72
N ALA A 42 -2.84 6.66 5.58
CA ALA A 42 -3.81 7.74 5.43
C ALA A 42 -4.10 7.96 3.95
N GLU A 43 -5.33 8.30 3.64
CA GLU A 43 -5.72 8.58 2.26
C GLU A 43 -4.87 9.71 1.69
N GLY A 44 -4.34 9.48 0.51
CA GLY A 44 -3.47 10.47 -0.15
C GLY A 44 -2.02 10.43 0.27
N GLU A 45 -1.68 9.58 1.23
CA GLU A 45 -0.31 9.49 1.71
C GLU A 45 0.58 8.82 0.66
N ARG A 46 1.80 9.38 0.49
CA ARG A 46 2.75 8.83 -0.47
C ARG A 46 3.51 7.67 0.18
N VAL A 47 3.63 6.60 -0.58
CA VAL A 47 4.30 5.39 -0.10
C VAL A 47 5.20 4.81 -1.18
N GLU A 48 6.16 4.03 -0.73
CA GLU A 48 7.04 3.27 -1.60
C GLU A 48 6.83 1.79 -1.27
N PHE A 49 6.83 0.96 -2.29
CA PHE A 49 6.54 -0.46 -2.08
C PHE A 49 7.15 -1.31 -3.17
N ASP A 50 7.21 -2.61 -2.93
CA ASP A 50 7.59 -3.59 -3.94
C ASP A 50 6.34 -4.17 -4.55
N LEU A 51 6.28 -4.19 -5.87
CA LEU A 51 5.13 -4.73 -6.58
C LEU A 51 5.28 -6.25 -6.70
N ALA A 52 4.26 -6.95 -6.29
CA ALA A 52 4.25 -8.41 -6.36
C ALA A 52 2.93 -8.90 -6.94
N GLU A 53 2.94 -10.10 -7.48
CA GLU A 53 1.71 -10.72 -7.96
C GLU A 53 1.09 -11.53 -6.83
N GLY A 54 -0.19 -11.30 -6.59
CA GLY A 54 -0.92 -12.02 -5.58
C GLY A 54 -2.15 -12.70 -6.18
N PRO A 55 -2.87 -13.45 -5.36
CA PRO A 55 -4.07 -14.15 -5.83
C PRO A 55 -5.15 -13.23 -6.38
N LYS A 56 -5.15 -11.98 -5.94
CA LYS A 56 -6.14 -10.99 -6.36
C LYS A 56 -5.59 -9.99 -7.37
N GLY A 57 -4.39 -10.26 -7.90
CA GLY A 57 -3.75 -9.36 -8.85
C GLY A 57 -2.55 -8.66 -8.23
N PRO A 58 -2.18 -7.47 -8.74
CA PRO A 58 -1.02 -6.75 -8.21
C PRO A 58 -1.17 -6.46 -6.73
N GLN A 59 -0.11 -6.69 -5.98
CA GLN A 59 -0.13 -6.54 -4.54
C GLN A 59 1.16 -5.86 -4.09
N ALA A 60 1.02 -4.96 -3.12
CA ALA A 60 2.18 -4.26 -2.56
C ALA A 60 2.78 -5.06 -1.43
N SER A 61 4.10 -5.06 -1.36
CA SER A 61 4.82 -5.65 -0.22
C SER A 61 5.91 -4.68 0.19
N ASN A 62 6.37 -4.83 1.44
CA ASN A 62 7.39 -3.93 2.00
C ASN A 62 7.02 -2.46 1.83
N VAL A 63 5.77 -2.14 2.15
CA VAL A 63 5.26 -0.78 2.00
C VAL A 63 5.85 0.13 3.05
N ARG A 64 6.39 1.27 2.61
CA ARG A 64 6.97 2.26 3.49
C ARG A 64 6.43 3.63 3.16
N LYS A 65 6.21 4.42 4.20
CA LYS A 65 5.77 5.79 4.01
C LYS A 65 6.93 6.65 3.53
N LEU A 66 6.65 7.49 2.56
CA LEU A 66 7.60 8.50 2.12
C LEU A 66 7.35 9.75 2.95
N ALA A 67 8.34 10.15 3.70
CA ALA A 67 8.21 11.29 4.59
C ALA A 67 8.12 12.60 3.82
#